data_5589047bda774b4b8d515301abb72f42
#
_entry.id   5589047bda774b4b8d515301abb72f42
#
_cell.length_a   1.000
_cell.length_b   1.000
_cell.length_c   1.000
_cell.angle_alpha   90.00
_cell.angle_beta   90.00
_cell.angle_gamma   90.00
#
_symmetry.space_group_name_H-M   'P 1'
#
loop_
_entity.id
_entity.type
_entity.pdbx_description
1 polymer ?
#
loop_
_entity_poly.entity_id
_entity_poly.type
_entity_poly.pdbx_seq_one_letter_code
_entity_poly.pdbx_strand_id
1 'polypeptide(L)'
;MHKTIYLVTDDAKMDFDTLYHKVEMALDGGVKLLQLREKKSSSREFYNNALKMKYLCKKYDIPLIINDRVDIAQAVDADGVHLGQSDLPLTVARKILGPEKIIGISARTVEDAMLAEKNNADYLGVGAVFPTSTKNDAKVISEKVFHDIQAKVSIPIVTIGGITLNNASTLINRGVNCIAVVSAILNQDNPKEAAIYLNNLFK
;
A
#
# COMPACT_ATOMS: atom_id res chain seq x y z
N MET A 1 -0.07 -7.21 -11.14
CA MET A 1 -0.21 -5.74 -11.05
C MET A 1 0.50 -5.12 -12.24
N HIS A 2 -0.20 -4.26 -12.98
CA HIS A 2 0.42 -3.47 -14.05
C HIS A 2 1.18 -2.28 -13.46
N LYS A 3 1.98 -1.60 -14.26
CA LYS A 3 2.68 -0.36 -13.90
C LYS A 3 1.73 0.62 -13.22
N THR A 4 1.92 0.90 -11.93
CA THR A 4 0.94 1.66 -11.15
C THR A 4 1.51 2.26 -9.86
N ILE A 5 0.78 3.25 -9.35
CA ILE A 5 1.01 3.86 -8.04
C ILE A 5 -0.01 3.29 -7.05
N TYR A 6 0.49 2.87 -5.91
CA TYR A 6 -0.26 2.48 -4.73
C TYR A 6 -0.13 3.59 -3.66
N LEU A 7 -1.20 4.32 -3.40
CA LEU A 7 -1.20 5.32 -2.34
C LEU A 7 -1.51 4.67 -1.01
N VAL A 8 -0.66 4.87 -0.02
CA VAL A 8 -0.91 4.46 1.38
C VAL A 8 -1.11 5.72 2.21
N THR A 9 -2.16 5.76 3.03
CA THR A 9 -2.43 6.91 3.89
C THR A 9 -1.63 6.86 5.20
N ASP A 10 -1.54 8.01 5.88
CA ASP A 10 -0.95 8.13 7.21
C ASP A 10 -1.76 9.14 8.03
N ASP A 11 -2.39 8.68 9.10
CA ASP A 11 -3.24 9.47 10.00
C ASP A 11 -2.44 10.33 11.00
N ALA A 12 -1.12 10.28 10.95
CA ALA A 12 -0.29 10.96 11.94
C ALA A 12 -0.12 12.46 11.69
N LYS A 13 -0.40 12.95 10.47
CA LYS A 13 0.04 14.28 10.03
C LYS A 13 -1.08 15.25 9.68
N MET A 14 -2.30 14.80 9.52
CA MET A 14 -3.44 15.64 9.15
C MET A 14 -4.75 15.03 9.64
N ASP A 15 -5.79 15.85 9.76
CA ASP A 15 -7.15 15.38 10.04
C ASP A 15 -7.71 14.61 8.83
N PHE A 16 -8.81 13.88 9.08
CA PHE A 16 -9.38 13.00 8.07
C PHE A 16 -9.98 13.75 6.87
N ASP A 17 -10.58 14.91 7.08
CA ASP A 17 -11.21 15.66 5.97
C ASP A 17 -10.15 16.20 5.02
N THR A 18 -9.05 16.72 5.55
CA THR A 18 -7.86 17.10 4.76
C THR A 18 -7.27 15.90 4.02
N LEU A 19 -7.15 14.75 4.70
CA LEU A 19 -6.66 13.50 4.08
C LEU A 19 -7.57 13.06 2.95
N TYR A 20 -8.88 13.09 3.16
CA TYR A 20 -9.89 12.71 2.17
C TYR A 20 -9.76 13.54 0.88
N HIS A 21 -9.67 14.87 0.99
CA HIS A 21 -9.48 15.75 -0.16
C HIS A 21 -8.16 15.49 -0.89
N LYS A 22 -7.06 15.32 -0.15
CA LYS A 22 -5.76 15.00 -0.76
C LYS A 22 -5.76 13.65 -1.49
N VAL A 23 -6.45 12.65 -0.92
CA VAL A 23 -6.64 11.36 -1.59
C VAL A 23 -7.46 11.55 -2.87
N GLU A 24 -8.58 12.27 -2.84
CA GLU A 24 -9.39 12.54 -4.04
C GLU A 24 -8.56 13.21 -5.13
N MET A 25 -7.75 14.22 -4.80
CA MET A 25 -6.83 14.85 -5.75
C MET A 25 -5.81 13.85 -6.32
N ALA A 26 -5.28 12.94 -5.50
CA ALA A 26 -4.34 11.92 -5.95
C ALA A 26 -5.00 10.90 -6.90
N LEU A 27 -6.26 10.54 -6.66
CA LEU A 27 -7.06 9.68 -7.56
C LEU A 27 -7.30 10.37 -8.89
N ASP A 28 -7.62 11.65 -8.91
CA ASP A 28 -7.67 12.47 -10.13
C ASP A 28 -6.34 12.48 -10.90
N GLY A 29 -5.22 12.35 -10.20
CA GLY A 29 -3.87 12.22 -10.76
C GLY A 29 -3.51 10.82 -11.27
N GLY A 30 -4.45 9.86 -11.14
CA GLY A 30 -4.30 8.51 -11.71
C GLY A 30 -3.72 7.47 -10.76
N VAL A 31 -3.79 7.65 -9.44
CA VAL A 31 -3.57 6.57 -8.47
C VAL A 31 -4.58 5.44 -8.74
N LYS A 32 -4.13 4.17 -8.72
CA LYS A 32 -4.95 3.00 -9.07
C LYS A 32 -5.17 2.01 -7.94
N LEU A 33 -4.60 2.27 -6.77
CA LEU A 33 -4.76 1.43 -5.59
C LEU A 33 -4.61 2.31 -4.35
N LEU A 34 -5.56 2.20 -3.42
CA LEU A 34 -5.53 2.95 -2.15
C LEU A 34 -5.44 2.00 -0.97
N GLN A 35 -4.56 2.28 -0.02
CA GLN A 35 -4.54 1.66 1.30
C GLN A 35 -4.87 2.69 2.38
N LEU A 36 -5.97 2.47 3.09
CA LEU A 36 -6.29 3.25 4.29
C LEU A 36 -5.55 2.68 5.49
N ARG A 37 -4.61 3.46 6.02
CA ARG A 37 -3.81 3.13 7.19
C ARG A 37 -4.05 4.14 8.29
N GLU A 38 -4.66 3.69 9.38
CA GLU A 38 -4.92 4.45 10.59
C GLU A 38 -4.41 3.68 11.80
N LYS A 39 -3.47 4.27 12.52
CA LYS A 39 -2.82 3.64 13.69
C LYS A 39 -3.25 4.25 15.02
N LYS A 40 -3.89 5.42 14.99
CA LYS A 40 -4.27 6.19 16.18
C LYS A 40 -5.79 6.24 16.39
N SER A 41 -6.57 6.02 15.33
CA SER A 41 -8.03 6.09 15.37
C SER A 41 -8.63 4.96 16.22
N SER A 42 -9.71 5.26 16.91
CA SER A 42 -10.56 4.24 17.52
C SER A 42 -11.17 3.35 16.44
N SER A 43 -11.62 2.13 16.80
CA SER A 43 -12.27 1.23 15.82
C SER A 43 -13.50 1.87 15.17
N ARG A 44 -14.27 2.69 15.91
CA ARG A 44 -15.42 3.39 15.37
C ARG A 44 -15.04 4.47 14.35
N GLU A 45 -14.01 5.24 14.63
CA GLU A 45 -13.49 6.26 13.70
C GLU A 45 -12.94 5.61 12.45
N PHE A 46 -12.10 4.58 12.61
CA PHE A 46 -11.54 3.86 11.47
C PHE A 46 -12.64 3.26 10.59
N TYR A 47 -13.67 2.65 11.18
CA TYR A 47 -14.81 2.15 10.44
C TYR A 47 -15.52 3.26 9.63
N ASN A 48 -15.84 4.40 10.26
CA ASN A 48 -16.50 5.52 9.59
C ASN A 48 -15.64 6.10 8.46
N ASN A 49 -14.34 6.25 8.68
CA ASN A 49 -13.38 6.74 7.70
C ASN A 49 -13.23 5.75 6.53
N ALA A 50 -13.18 4.46 6.84
CA ALA A 50 -13.13 3.40 5.82
C ALA A 50 -14.37 3.38 4.92
N LEU A 51 -15.57 3.60 5.47
CA LEU A 51 -16.81 3.73 4.67
C LEU A 51 -16.73 4.92 3.70
N LYS A 52 -16.26 6.08 4.16
CA LYS A 52 -16.09 7.27 3.30
C LYS A 52 -15.06 7.00 2.20
N MET A 53 -13.91 6.40 2.55
CA MET A 53 -12.88 6.06 1.56
C MET A 53 -13.35 4.99 0.56
N LYS A 54 -14.15 4.01 1.00
CA LYS A 54 -14.75 3.03 0.09
C LYS A 54 -15.68 3.70 -0.93
N TYR A 55 -16.52 4.63 -0.49
CA TYR A 55 -17.37 5.40 -1.41
C TYR A 55 -16.53 6.17 -2.45
N LEU A 56 -15.44 6.81 -1.98
CA LEU A 56 -14.52 7.52 -2.87
C LEU A 56 -13.85 6.56 -3.88
N CYS A 57 -13.30 5.45 -3.41
CA CYS A 57 -12.66 4.45 -4.28
C CYS A 57 -13.63 3.90 -5.34
N LYS A 58 -14.89 3.65 -4.94
CA LYS A 58 -15.93 3.21 -5.87
C LYS A 58 -16.21 4.25 -6.98
N LYS A 59 -16.21 5.56 -6.66
CA LYS A 59 -16.37 6.63 -7.64
C LYS A 59 -15.28 6.60 -8.73
N TYR A 60 -14.06 6.17 -8.37
CA TYR A 60 -12.91 6.10 -9.27
C TYR A 60 -12.62 4.70 -9.81
N ASP A 61 -13.46 3.72 -9.49
CA ASP A 61 -13.29 2.31 -9.88
C ASP A 61 -11.89 1.76 -9.52
N ILE A 62 -11.48 2.00 -8.27
CA ILE A 62 -10.22 1.49 -7.74
C ILE A 62 -10.43 0.70 -6.45
N PRO A 63 -9.60 -0.33 -6.17
CA PRO A 63 -9.73 -1.10 -4.95
C PRO A 63 -9.26 -0.33 -3.72
N LEU A 64 -10.01 -0.52 -2.61
CA LEU A 64 -9.65 -0.09 -1.27
C LEU A 64 -9.06 -1.25 -0.47
N ILE A 65 -7.85 -1.08 0.03
CA ILE A 65 -7.17 -2.00 0.94
C ILE A 65 -7.16 -1.40 2.35
N ILE A 66 -7.52 -2.18 3.35
CA ILE A 66 -7.42 -1.78 4.77
C ILE A 66 -6.10 -2.29 5.35
N ASN A 67 -5.39 -1.43 6.06
CA ASN A 67 -4.14 -1.84 6.71
C ASN A 67 -4.42 -2.55 8.03
N ASP A 68 -3.85 -3.74 8.26
CA ASP A 68 -3.86 -4.60 9.45
C ASP A 68 -5.23 -5.10 9.94
N ARG A 69 -6.27 -4.31 9.86
CA ARG A 69 -7.58 -4.53 10.49
C ARG A 69 -8.51 -5.34 9.60
N VAL A 70 -8.41 -6.68 9.70
CA VAL A 70 -9.29 -7.63 8.98
C VAL A 70 -10.76 -7.44 9.33
N ASP A 71 -11.05 -7.13 10.59
CA ASP A 71 -12.41 -6.85 11.09
C ASP A 71 -13.01 -5.61 10.43
N ILE A 72 -12.25 -4.53 10.29
CA ILE A 72 -12.70 -3.32 9.58
C ILE A 72 -12.86 -3.61 8.07
N ALA A 73 -11.91 -4.33 7.46
CA ALA A 73 -12.01 -4.71 6.05
C ALA A 73 -13.29 -5.50 5.77
N GLN A 74 -13.64 -6.45 6.63
CA GLN A 74 -14.87 -7.23 6.54
C GLN A 74 -16.10 -6.35 6.77
N ALA A 75 -16.09 -5.52 7.81
CA ALA A 75 -17.25 -4.70 8.20
C ALA A 75 -17.65 -3.67 7.14
N VAL A 76 -16.69 -3.09 6.39
CA VAL A 76 -16.95 -2.15 5.30
C VAL A 76 -16.99 -2.84 3.93
N ASP A 77 -16.82 -4.16 3.89
CA ASP A 77 -16.69 -4.93 2.66
C ASP A 77 -15.62 -4.34 1.73
N ALA A 78 -14.44 -4.00 2.27
CA ALA A 78 -13.31 -3.50 1.47
C ALA A 78 -12.85 -4.55 0.44
N ASP A 79 -12.10 -4.11 -0.57
CA ASP A 79 -11.60 -5.01 -1.62
C ASP A 79 -10.48 -5.92 -1.10
N GLY A 80 -9.83 -5.53 0.01
CA GLY A 80 -8.82 -6.36 0.63
C GLY A 80 -8.20 -5.79 1.90
N VAL A 81 -7.15 -6.47 2.35
CA VAL A 81 -6.35 -6.10 3.53
C VAL A 81 -4.85 -6.21 3.22
N HIS A 82 -4.04 -5.40 3.87
CA HIS A 82 -2.58 -5.55 3.87
C HIS A 82 -2.08 -5.82 5.28
N LEU A 83 -1.33 -6.91 5.48
CA LEU A 83 -0.88 -7.38 6.78
C LEU A 83 0.66 -7.38 6.88
N GLY A 84 1.16 -6.99 8.04
CA GLY A 84 2.55 -7.16 8.42
C GLY A 84 2.81 -8.50 9.09
N GLN A 85 4.06 -8.78 9.43
CA GLN A 85 4.48 -10.06 10.03
C GLN A 85 3.99 -10.26 11.47
N SER A 86 3.60 -9.18 12.18
CA SER A 86 3.05 -9.22 13.54
C SER A 86 1.53 -9.15 13.59
N ASP A 87 0.88 -9.01 12.44
CA ASP A 87 -0.58 -8.91 12.36
C ASP A 87 -1.23 -10.30 12.27
N LEU A 88 -2.52 -10.36 12.02
CA LEU A 88 -3.24 -11.62 11.88
C LEU A 88 -2.62 -12.48 10.77
N PRO A 89 -2.34 -13.78 10.99
CA PRO A 89 -1.78 -14.63 9.94
C PRO A 89 -2.64 -14.65 8.67
N LEU A 90 -1.98 -14.61 7.50
CA LEU A 90 -2.64 -14.60 6.19
C LEU A 90 -3.70 -15.69 6.05
N THR A 91 -3.38 -16.92 6.46
CA THR A 91 -4.32 -18.06 6.37
C THR A 91 -5.58 -17.86 7.21
N VAL A 92 -5.49 -17.13 8.33
CA VAL A 92 -6.64 -16.79 9.18
C VAL A 92 -7.44 -15.64 8.53
N ALA A 93 -6.74 -14.60 8.05
CA ALA A 93 -7.39 -13.50 7.32
C ALA A 93 -8.15 -14.02 6.08
N ARG A 94 -7.57 -14.96 5.33
CA ARG A 94 -8.21 -15.61 4.17
C ARG A 94 -9.48 -16.36 4.56
N LYS A 95 -9.50 -17.06 5.70
CA LYS A 95 -10.72 -17.72 6.20
C LYS A 95 -11.83 -16.73 6.56
N ILE A 96 -11.48 -15.56 7.10
CA ILE A 96 -12.43 -14.53 7.50
C ILE A 96 -13.00 -13.79 6.28
N LEU A 97 -12.13 -13.39 5.37
CA LEU A 97 -12.50 -12.53 4.24
C LEU A 97 -12.99 -13.30 3.01
N GLY A 98 -12.67 -14.60 2.91
CA GLY A 98 -13.00 -15.42 1.75
C GLY A 98 -11.95 -15.36 0.64
N PRO A 99 -12.14 -16.15 -0.43
CA PRO A 99 -11.15 -16.34 -1.50
C PRO A 99 -11.00 -15.12 -2.43
N GLU A 100 -12.05 -14.30 -2.56
CA GLU A 100 -12.12 -13.21 -3.56
C GLU A 100 -11.45 -11.92 -3.09
N LYS A 101 -11.18 -11.76 -1.78
CA LYS A 101 -10.59 -10.54 -1.24
C LYS A 101 -9.08 -10.52 -1.42
N ILE A 102 -8.54 -9.36 -1.75
CA ILE A 102 -7.10 -9.15 -1.94
C ILE A 102 -6.40 -9.16 -0.57
N ILE A 103 -5.38 -10.00 -0.40
CA ILE A 103 -4.53 -9.99 0.80
C ILE A 103 -3.08 -9.77 0.41
N GLY A 104 -2.58 -8.58 0.77
CA GLY A 104 -1.16 -8.24 0.64
C GLY A 104 -0.39 -8.55 1.92
N ILE A 105 0.86 -8.96 1.78
CA ILE A 105 1.75 -9.26 2.91
C ILE A 105 3.05 -8.46 2.80
N SER A 106 3.45 -7.83 3.91
CA SER A 106 4.77 -7.22 4.02
C SER A 106 5.86 -8.31 4.11
N ALA A 107 6.89 -8.22 3.28
CA ALA A 107 8.04 -9.13 3.32
C ALA A 107 9.36 -8.33 3.38
N ARG A 108 10.27 -8.75 4.28
CA ARG A 108 11.60 -8.14 4.45
C ARG A 108 12.72 -9.14 4.21
N THR A 109 12.40 -10.41 4.13
CA THR A 109 13.33 -11.52 3.85
C THR A 109 12.79 -12.39 2.72
N VAL A 110 13.64 -13.21 2.16
CA VAL A 110 13.24 -14.19 1.14
C VAL A 110 12.28 -15.22 1.73
N GLU A 111 12.52 -15.60 2.98
CA GLU A 111 11.68 -16.56 3.72
C GLU A 111 10.26 -16.02 3.92
N ASP A 112 10.12 -14.74 4.35
CA ASP A 112 8.80 -14.10 4.46
C ASP A 112 8.06 -14.10 3.12
N ALA A 113 8.76 -13.76 2.03
CA ALA A 113 8.18 -13.67 0.70
C ALA A 113 7.71 -15.04 0.18
N MET A 114 8.54 -16.06 0.31
CA MET A 114 8.19 -17.43 -0.10
C MET A 114 7.05 -18.02 0.74
N LEU A 115 7.04 -17.75 2.06
CA LEU A 115 5.97 -18.20 2.94
C LEU A 115 4.63 -17.52 2.59
N ALA A 116 4.65 -16.22 2.29
CA ALA A 116 3.47 -15.49 1.88
C ALA A 116 2.91 -16.04 0.54
N GLU A 117 3.76 -16.26 -0.46
CA GLU A 117 3.35 -16.86 -1.73
C GLU A 117 2.79 -18.28 -1.54
N LYS A 118 3.47 -19.13 -0.76
CA LYS A 118 3.00 -20.48 -0.43
C LYS A 118 1.61 -20.49 0.21
N ASN A 119 1.29 -19.47 0.99
CA ASN A 119 0.00 -19.30 1.65
C ASN A 119 -1.03 -18.50 0.83
N ASN A 120 -0.77 -18.27 -0.47
CA ASN A 120 -1.64 -17.56 -1.41
C ASN A 120 -1.88 -16.08 -1.04
N ALA A 121 -0.81 -15.34 -0.76
CA ALA A 121 -0.85 -13.89 -0.81
C ALA A 121 -1.08 -13.42 -2.25
N ASP A 122 -1.87 -12.36 -2.42
CA ASP A 122 -2.13 -11.79 -3.75
C ASP A 122 -1.02 -10.86 -4.22
N TYR A 123 -0.28 -10.26 -3.29
CA TYR A 123 0.91 -9.46 -3.56
C TYR A 123 1.80 -9.32 -2.33
N LEU A 124 3.04 -8.93 -2.55
CA LEU A 124 3.99 -8.60 -1.50
C LEU A 124 4.25 -7.09 -1.44
N GLY A 125 4.30 -6.54 -0.22
CA GLY A 125 4.89 -5.23 0.05
C GLY A 125 6.34 -5.41 0.48
N VAL A 126 7.30 -5.05 -0.39
CA VAL A 126 8.73 -5.28 -0.16
C VAL A 126 9.45 -3.96 0.11
N GLY A 127 10.09 -3.85 1.24
CA GLY A 127 10.81 -2.65 1.71
C GLY A 127 11.08 -2.65 3.22
N ALA A 128 11.62 -1.55 3.77
CA ALA A 128 11.83 -0.25 3.08
C ALA A 128 13.02 -0.30 2.13
N VAL A 129 12.87 0.28 0.93
CA VAL A 129 13.97 0.34 -0.07
C VAL A 129 14.85 1.58 0.09
N PHE A 130 14.34 2.62 0.74
CA PHE A 130 15.07 3.81 1.15
C PHE A 130 14.76 4.16 2.60
N PRO A 131 15.61 4.94 3.30
CA PRO A 131 15.31 5.44 4.63
C PRO A 131 13.98 6.19 4.68
N THR A 132 13.19 5.97 5.74
CA THR A 132 11.86 6.59 5.88
C THR A 132 11.54 6.89 7.34
N SER A 133 10.81 7.97 7.57
CA SER A 133 10.25 8.35 8.87
C SER A 133 8.75 8.04 9.01
N THR A 134 8.10 7.54 7.96
CA THR A 134 6.65 7.26 7.98
C THR A 134 6.30 6.07 8.86
N LYS A 135 7.21 5.08 8.97
CA LYS A 135 7.07 3.92 9.83
C LYS A 135 8.33 3.80 10.70
N ASN A 136 8.17 3.95 12.03
CA ASN A 136 9.29 4.06 12.98
C ASN A 136 10.18 2.80 13.05
N ASP A 137 9.65 1.62 12.75
CA ASP A 137 10.34 0.33 12.75
C ASP A 137 10.82 -0.12 11.34
N ALA A 138 10.74 0.77 10.35
CA ALA A 138 11.16 0.45 9.00
C ALA A 138 12.69 0.33 8.90
N LYS A 139 13.17 -0.89 8.72
CA LYS A 139 14.57 -1.16 8.37
C LYS A 139 14.71 -1.21 6.86
N VAL A 140 15.75 -0.55 6.34
CA VAL A 140 16.07 -0.60 4.91
C VAL A 140 16.60 -1.99 4.59
N ILE A 141 16.02 -2.63 3.58
CA ILE A 141 16.54 -3.90 3.04
C ILE A 141 17.69 -3.61 2.06
N SER A 142 18.63 -4.53 1.94
CA SER A 142 19.70 -4.40 0.95
C SER A 142 19.17 -4.66 -0.47
N GLU A 143 19.85 -4.10 -1.48
CA GLU A 143 19.53 -4.40 -2.89
C GLU A 143 19.59 -5.90 -3.17
N LYS A 144 20.55 -6.60 -2.57
CA LYS A 144 20.69 -8.05 -2.71
C LYS A 144 19.43 -8.77 -2.24
N VAL A 145 18.91 -8.44 -1.06
CA VAL A 145 17.67 -9.05 -0.53
C VAL A 145 16.48 -8.75 -1.45
N PHE A 146 16.38 -7.52 -1.96
CA PHE A 146 15.32 -7.17 -2.90
C PHE A 146 15.36 -8.02 -4.18
N HIS A 147 16.54 -8.17 -4.80
CA HIS A 147 16.72 -9.01 -5.98
C HIS A 147 16.50 -10.50 -5.69
N ASP A 148 16.98 -10.99 -4.53
CA ASP A 148 16.76 -12.39 -4.14
C ASP A 148 15.24 -12.68 -3.97
N ILE A 149 14.46 -11.75 -3.40
CA ILE A 149 12.99 -11.86 -3.34
C ILE A 149 12.40 -11.91 -4.75
N GLN A 150 12.75 -10.96 -5.62
CA GLN A 150 12.23 -10.92 -7.00
C GLN A 150 12.52 -12.22 -7.78
N ALA A 151 13.67 -12.84 -7.53
CA ALA A 151 14.05 -14.09 -8.21
C ALA A 151 13.33 -15.33 -7.66
N LYS A 152 12.77 -15.28 -6.46
CA LYS A 152 12.21 -16.45 -5.74
C LYS A 152 10.69 -16.51 -5.73
N VAL A 153 9.99 -15.42 -6.03
CA VAL A 153 8.53 -15.38 -6.03
C VAL A 153 8.00 -14.95 -7.39
N SER A 154 6.80 -15.42 -7.72
CA SER A 154 6.10 -15.11 -8.95
C SER A 154 4.94 -14.11 -8.75
N ILE A 155 4.46 -13.97 -7.51
CA ILE A 155 3.38 -13.03 -7.20
C ILE A 155 3.85 -11.57 -7.31
N PRO A 156 2.92 -10.63 -7.58
CA PRO A 156 3.24 -9.21 -7.73
C PRO A 156 3.98 -8.63 -6.52
N ILE A 157 4.99 -7.80 -6.79
CA ILE A 157 5.74 -7.07 -5.78
C ILE A 157 5.39 -5.58 -5.85
N VAL A 158 4.99 -5.03 -4.73
CA VAL A 158 4.84 -3.60 -4.48
C VAL A 158 6.06 -3.13 -3.71
N THR A 159 6.85 -2.25 -4.29
CA THR A 159 8.05 -1.69 -3.67
C THR A 159 7.68 -0.49 -2.81
N ILE A 160 8.09 -0.48 -1.54
CA ILE A 160 7.69 0.53 -0.56
C ILE A 160 8.85 1.01 0.31
N GLY A 161 8.69 2.21 0.87
CA GLY A 161 9.53 2.80 1.92
C GLY A 161 10.54 3.82 1.40
N GLY A 162 10.39 5.06 1.86
CA GLY A 162 11.27 6.19 1.54
C GLY A 162 11.24 6.64 0.08
N ILE A 163 10.23 6.24 -0.70
CA ILE A 163 10.08 6.65 -2.09
C ILE A 163 9.59 8.09 -2.14
N THR A 164 10.26 8.91 -2.93
CA THR A 164 10.01 10.34 -3.15
C THR A 164 9.89 10.63 -4.65
N LEU A 165 9.47 11.83 -5.01
CA LEU A 165 9.46 12.28 -6.42
C LEU A 165 10.87 12.22 -7.06
N ASN A 166 11.92 12.44 -6.26
CA ASN A 166 13.30 12.50 -6.75
C ASN A 166 13.95 11.12 -6.94
N ASN A 167 13.52 10.09 -6.22
CA ASN A 167 14.16 8.77 -6.26
C ASN A 167 13.31 7.67 -6.93
N ALA A 168 12.03 7.93 -7.20
CA ALA A 168 11.11 6.95 -7.80
C ALA A 168 11.62 6.43 -9.15
N SER A 169 12.19 7.29 -10.00
CA SER A 169 12.73 6.93 -11.32
C SER A 169 13.80 5.86 -11.22
N THR A 170 14.64 5.87 -10.17
CA THR A 170 15.68 4.86 -9.96
C THR A 170 15.10 3.44 -9.85
N LEU A 171 13.96 3.28 -9.16
CA LEU A 171 13.29 1.99 -9.01
C LEU A 171 12.63 1.56 -10.32
N ILE A 172 11.94 2.47 -10.98
CA ILE A 172 11.21 2.20 -12.22
C ILE A 172 12.17 1.80 -13.34
N ASN A 173 13.32 2.47 -13.46
CA ASN A 173 14.38 2.13 -14.41
C ASN A 173 15.02 0.74 -14.14
N ARG A 174 14.86 0.21 -12.92
CA ARG A 174 15.25 -1.15 -12.53
C ARG A 174 14.15 -2.20 -12.72
N GLY A 175 13.06 -1.84 -13.41
CA GLY A 175 11.97 -2.76 -13.73
C GLY A 175 10.92 -2.93 -12.63
N VAL A 176 10.89 -2.06 -11.62
CA VAL A 176 9.81 -2.05 -10.63
C VAL A 176 8.52 -1.60 -11.30
N ASN A 177 7.47 -2.42 -11.18
CA ASN A 177 6.17 -2.18 -11.83
C ASN A 177 5.13 -1.54 -10.90
N CYS A 178 5.32 -1.60 -9.59
CA CYS A 178 4.40 -0.99 -8.62
C CYS A 178 5.19 -0.36 -7.46
N ILE A 179 4.95 0.91 -7.21
CA ILE A 179 5.50 1.64 -6.07
C ILE A 179 4.40 2.06 -5.12
N ALA A 180 4.61 1.83 -3.82
CA ALA A 180 3.74 2.35 -2.78
C ALA A 180 4.36 3.62 -2.16
N VAL A 181 3.58 4.67 -2.12
CA VAL A 181 4.01 5.99 -1.64
C VAL A 181 3.03 6.55 -0.61
N VAL A 182 3.55 7.35 0.32
CA VAL A 182 2.79 8.12 1.31
C VAL A 182 3.09 9.61 1.11
N SER A 183 4.20 10.07 1.67
CA SER A 183 4.59 11.48 1.69
C SER A 183 4.94 12.06 0.32
N ALA A 184 5.36 11.24 -0.63
CA ALA A 184 5.63 11.67 -2.00
C ALA A 184 4.39 12.28 -2.68
N ILE A 185 3.20 11.94 -2.23
CA ILE A 185 1.93 12.51 -2.70
C ILE A 185 1.27 13.35 -1.61
N LEU A 186 1.02 12.79 -0.42
CA LEU A 186 0.19 13.44 0.59
C LEU A 186 0.84 14.67 1.23
N ASN A 187 2.18 14.80 1.24
CA ASN A 187 2.86 15.97 1.76
C ASN A 187 3.08 17.08 0.71
N GLN A 188 2.66 16.85 -0.53
CA GLN A 188 2.75 17.89 -1.56
C GLN A 188 1.58 18.89 -1.43
N ASP A 189 1.81 20.12 -1.90
CA ASP A 189 0.77 21.14 -1.99
C ASP A 189 -0.31 20.73 -3.03
N ASN A 190 0.14 20.09 -4.11
CA ASN A 190 -0.75 19.54 -5.15
C ASN A 190 -0.56 18.02 -5.31
N PRO A 191 -1.32 17.19 -4.56
CA PRO A 191 -1.28 15.72 -4.67
C PRO A 191 -1.59 15.18 -6.08
N LYS A 192 -2.44 15.86 -6.84
CA LYS A 192 -2.78 15.48 -8.22
C LYS A 192 -1.57 15.56 -9.15
N GLU A 193 -0.85 16.67 -9.13
CA GLU A 193 0.35 16.84 -9.95
C GLU A 193 1.44 15.84 -9.57
N ALA A 194 1.63 15.59 -8.26
CA ALA A 194 2.57 14.58 -7.79
C ALA A 194 2.22 13.18 -8.30
N ALA A 195 0.95 12.81 -8.27
CA ALA A 195 0.49 11.52 -8.81
C ALA A 195 0.68 11.43 -10.34
N ILE A 196 0.35 12.50 -11.09
CA ILE A 196 0.59 12.57 -12.54
C ILE A 196 2.08 12.41 -12.84
N TYR A 197 2.95 13.12 -12.11
CA TYR A 197 4.40 13.01 -12.28
C TYR A 197 4.88 11.57 -12.12
N LEU A 198 4.51 10.93 -11.00
CA LEU A 198 4.92 9.55 -10.73
C LEU A 198 4.36 8.57 -11.78
N ASN A 199 3.12 8.74 -12.24
CA ASN A 199 2.54 7.90 -13.30
C ASN A 199 3.29 8.03 -14.62
N ASN A 200 3.76 9.23 -14.97
CA ASN A 200 4.51 9.46 -16.19
C ASN A 200 5.88 8.77 -16.21
N LEU A 201 6.45 8.47 -15.04
CA LEU A 201 7.70 7.71 -14.96
C LEU A 201 7.54 6.25 -15.44
N PHE A 202 6.33 5.72 -15.48
CA PHE A 202 6.05 4.35 -15.96
C PHE A 202 5.82 4.25 -17.48
N LYS A 203 5.73 5.37 -18.18
CA LYS A 203 5.56 5.41 -19.64
C LYS A 203 6.88 5.23 -20.36
#